data_fe170498835d3a5bbf62042b44df6fbb
#
_entry.id   fe170498835d3a5bbf62042b44df6fbb
#
_cell.length_a   1.000
_cell.length_b   1.000
_cell.length_c   1.000
_cell.angle_alpha   90.00
_cell.angle_beta   90.00
_cell.angle_gamma   90.00
#
_symmetry.space_group_name_H-M   'P 1'
#
loop_
_entity.id
_entity.type
_entity.pdbx_description
1 polymer ?
#
loop_
_entity_poly.entity_id
_entity_poly.type
_entity_poly.pdbx_seq_one_letter_code
_entity_poly.pdbx_strand_id
1 'polypeptide(L)'
;MLALRLVTAEAPATLVFDEVDAGIGGEAGNAVGRLLGVLGGTAQVLCVTHLAQVAAHADHQVVVRKAEHEGRTVARAVVVEGEDRVGELSRMLAGVGESDHARGHAAELLADAAAVRTDAAAGRARAAS
;
A
#
# COMPACT_ATOMS: atom_id res chain seq x y z
N MET A 1 -7.36 17.57 -2.41
CA MET A 1 -7.01 18.07 -3.74
C MET A 1 -5.65 18.80 -3.81
N LEU A 2 -4.76 18.58 -2.85
CA LEU A 2 -3.42 19.20 -2.79
C LEU A 2 -2.33 18.38 -3.50
N ALA A 3 -2.51 17.08 -3.65
CA ALA A 3 -1.49 16.18 -4.17
C ALA A 3 -1.25 16.25 -5.70
N LEU A 4 -2.15 16.81 -6.47
CA LEU A 4 -2.05 16.78 -7.94
C LEU A 4 -1.26 17.95 -8.56
N ARG A 5 -0.84 18.95 -7.80
CA ARG A 5 -0.11 20.11 -8.33
C ARG A 5 1.41 20.03 -8.23
N LEU A 6 1.95 18.99 -7.61
CA LEU A 6 3.41 18.79 -7.47
C LEU A 6 4.08 18.18 -8.70
N VAL A 7 3.35 17.89 -9.76
CA VAL A 7 3.86 17.15 -10.94
C VAL A 7 4.51 18.03 -12.00
N THR A 8 4.53 19.36 -11.85
CA THR A 8 5.02 20.28 -12.90
C THR A 8 6.32 21.02 -12.59
N ALA A 9 6.87 20.85 -11.38
CA ALA A 9 8.25 21.28 -11.08
C ALA A 9 9.02 20.00 -10.76
N GLU A 10 10.30 19.89 -11.07
CA GLU A 10 11.15 18.73 -10.86
C GLU A 10 10.65 17.86 -9.72
N ALA A 11 10.03 16.71 -10.06
CA ALA A 11 9.36 15.87 -9.08
C ALA A 11 10.38 15.44 -8.03
N PRO A 12 10.12 15.61 -6.72
CA PRO A 12 11.03 15.16 -5.69
C PRO A 12 11.27 13.66 -5.86
N ALA A 13 12.52 13.22 -5.68
CA ALA A 13 12.91 11.83 -5.86
C ALA A 13 12.13 10.89 -4.92
N THR A 14 11.69 11.39 -3.76
CA THR A 14 10.94 10.64 -2.75
C THR A 14 9.80 11.47 -2.18
N LEU A 15 8.61 10.88 -2.16
CA LEU A 15 7.39 11.43 -1.56
C LEU A 15 6.99 10.60 -0.35
N VAL A 16 6.72 11.26 0.77
CA VAL A 16 6.29 10.60 2.00
C VAL A 16 4.86 11.04 2.33
N PHE A 17 3.97 10.07 2.47
CA PHE A 17 2.58 10.27 2.86
C PHE A 17 2.33 9.61 4.20
N ASP A 18 1.90 10.41 5.17
CA ASP A 18 1.50 9.93 6.49
C ASP A 18 0.03 10.32 6.73
N GLU A 19 -0.75 9.38 7.30
CA GLU A 19 -2.17 9.56 7.62
C GLU A 19 -3.07 9.98 6.43
N VAL A 20 -2.71 9.60 5.19
CA VAL A 20 -3.54 9.90 3.99
C VAL A 20 -4.88 9.19 4.00
N ASP A 21 -5.02 8.17 4.82
CA ASP A 21 -6.19 7.33 5.01
C ASP A 21 -7.04 7.73 6.23
N ALA A 22 -6.72 8.84 6.90
CA ALA A 22 -7.50 9.35 8.02
C ALA A 22 -8.92 9.69 7.57
N GLY A 23 -9.92 9.05 8.18
CA GLY A 23 -11.34 9.29 7.90
C GLY A 23 -11.86 8.70 6.58
N ILE A 24 -11.08 7.90 5.86
CA ILE A 24 -11.51 7.17 4.67
C ILE A 24 -11.50 5.66 4.92
N GLY A 25 -12.19 4.90 4.07
CA GLY A 25 -12.22 3.44 4.13
C GLY A 25 -12.77 2.85 2.84
N GLY A 26 -12.76 1.52 2.71
CA GLY A 26 -13.36 0.80 1.62
C GLY A 26 -12.92 1.30 0.23
N GLU A 27 -13.87 1.71 -0.59
CA GLU A 27 -13.65 2.14 -1.97
C GLU A 27 -12.77 3.38 -2.09
N ALA A 28 -12.90 4.34 -1.18
CA ALA A 28 -12.02 5.52 -1.14
C ALA A 28 -10.56 5.15 -0.86
N GLY A 29 -10.32 4.16 0.01
CA GLY A 29 -8.98 3.60 0.25
C GLY A 29 -8.38 2.98 -1.01
N ASN A 30 -9.17 2.24 -1.78
CA ASN A 30 -8.74 1.70 -3.07
C ASN A 30 -8.35 2.79 -4.07
N ALA A 31 -9.14 3.85 -4.16
CA ALA A 31 -8.85 4.98 -5.05
C ALA A 31 -7.53 5.67 -4.68
N VAL A 32 -7.29 5.89 -3.40
CA VAL A 32 -6.03 6.45 -2.88
C VAL A 32 -4.87 5.51 -3.18
N GLY A 33 -5.00 4.22 -2.92
CA GLY A 33 -3.97 3.22 -3.21
C GLY A 33 -3.58 3.20 -4.69
N ARG A 34 -4.55 3.25 -5.60
CA ARG A 34 -4.31 3.34 -7.05
C ARG A 34 -3.52 4.58 -7.43
N LEU A 35 -3.89 5.74 -6.90
CA LEU A 35 -3.20 7.01 -7.17
C LEU A 35 -1.74 6.96 -6.70
N LEU A 36 -1.50 6.44 -5.50
CA LEU A 36 -0.15 6.27 -4.97
C LEU A 36 0.67 5.28 -5.81
N GLY A 37 0.06 4.18 -6.26
CA GLY A 37 0.70 3.21 -7.15
C GLY A 37 1.08 3.81 -8.50
N VAL A 38 0.22 4.64 -9.10
CA VAL A 38 0.53 5.37 -10.35
C VAL A 38 1.69 6.35 -10.12
N LEU A 39 1.67 7.08 -9.02
CA LEU A 39 2.72 8.02 -8.65
C LEU A 39 4.06 7.30 -8.42
N GLY A 40 4.03 6.11 -7.84
CA GLY A 40 5.20 5.24 -7.66
C GLY A 40 5.88 4.80 -8.96
N GLY A 41 5.20 4.93 -10.09
CA GLY A 41 5.79 4.71 -11.42
C GLY A 41 6.76 5.81 -11.88
N THR A 42 6.77 6.97 -11.24
CA THR A 42 7.59 8.14 -11.59
C THR A 42 8.44 8.66 -10.44
N ALA A 43 8.11 8.33 -9.21
CA ALA A 43 8.81 8.76 -8.00
C ALA A 43 8.83 7.62 -6.97
N GLN A 44 9.77 7.66 -6.04
CA GLN A 44 9.68 6.80 -4.86
C GLN A 44 8.57 7.32 -3.94
N VAL A 45 7.62 6.45 -3.60
CA VAL A 45 6.50 6.79 -2.73
C VAL A 45 6.58 5.94 -1.46
N LEU A 46 6.64 6.59 -0.32
CA LEU A 46 6.52 5.97 1.00
C LEU A 46 5.17 6.38 1.59
N CYS A 47 4.36 5.42 1.98
CA CYS A 47 3.05 5.67 2.58
C CYS A 47 2.92 4.90 3.90
N VAL A 48 2.57 5.61 4.96
CA VAL A 48 2.18 5.01 6.24
C VAL A 48 0.66 4.90 6.26
N THR A 49 0.14 3.69 6.34
CA THR A 49 -1.30 3.42 6.28
C THR A 49 -1.71 2.28 7.21
N HIS A 50 -2.93 2.33 7.70
CA HIS A 50 -3.59 1.23 8.41
C HIS A 50 -4.63 0.52 7.54
N LEU A 51 -4.87 0.99 6.30
CA LEU A 51 -5.84 0.40 5.38
C LEU A 51 -5.20 -0.65 4.47
N ALA A 52 -5.73 -1.87 4.49
CA ALA A 52 -5.34 -2.94 3.58
C ALA A 52 -5.52 -2.55 2.11
N GLN A 53 -6.57 -1.80 1.79
CA GLN A 53 -6.88 -1.29 0.45
C GLN A 53 -5.75 -0.40 -0.10
N VAL A 54 -5.14 0.42 0.74
CA VAL A 54 -3.98 1.25 0.35
C VAL A 54 -2.73 0.38 0.23
N ALA A 55 -2.47 -0.44 1.25
CA ALA A 55 -1.27 -1.28 1.32
C ALA A 55 -1.16 -2.28 0.17
N ALA A 56 -2.30 -2.83 -0.33
CA ALA A 56 -2.33 -3.77 -1.44
C ALA A 56 -1.74 -3.19 -2.74
N HIS A 57 -1.83 -1.87 -2.94
CA HIS A 57 -1.30 -1.21 -4.14
C HIS A 57 0.19 -0.92 -4.10
N ALA A 58 0.87 -1.12 -2.96
CA ALA A 58 2.32 -0.94 -2.86
C ALA A 58 3.10 -2.06 -3.58
N ASP A 59 4.25 -1.73 -4.15
CA ASP A 59 5.17 -2.73 -4.71
C ASP A 59 5.84 -3.54 -3.59
N HIS A 60 6.15 -2.88 -2.47
CA HIS A 60 6.74 -3.49 -1.28
C HIS A 60 5.95 -3.09 -0.04
N GLN A 61 5.79 -4.00 0.89
CA GLN A 61 5.13 -3.76 2.15
C GLN A 61 6.08 -4.01 3.32
N VAL A 62 6.19 -3.02 4.20
CA VAL A 62 6.98 -3.10 5.42
C VAL A 62 6.03 -3.07 6.61
N VAL A 63 6.15 -4.03 7.50
CA VAL A 63 5.36 -4.13 8.72
C VAL A 63 6.21 -3.73 9.91
N VAL A 64 5.72 -2.79 10.71
CA VAL A 64 6.35 -2.43 11.98
C VAL A 64 5.73 -3.25 13.11
N ARG A 65 6.52 -4.13 13.71
CA ARG A 65 6.12 -4.97 14.85
C ARG A 65 6.79 -4.47 16.12
N LYS A 66 6.00 -4.33 17.17
CA LYS A 66 6.50 -4.03 18.52
C LYS A 66 6.51 -5.32 19.33
N ALA A 67 7.62 -5.62 19.96
CA ALA A 67 7.79 -6.74 20.87
C ALA A 67 8.43 -6.26 22.18
N GLU A 68 8.02 -6.83 23.28
CA GLU A 68 8.71 -6.62 24.56
C GLU A 68 9.87 -7.63 24.66
N HIS A 69 11.05 -7.12 24.93
CA HIS A 69 12.23 -7.92 25.21
C HIS A 69 12.93 -7.35 26.44
N GLU A 70 13.07 -8.16 27.49
CA GLU A 70 13.70 -7.79 28.77
C GLU A 70 13.15 -6.48 29.38
N GLY A 71 11.82 -6.30 29.35
CA GLY A 71 11.16 -5.11 29.91
C GLY A 71 11.33 -3.83 29.06
N ARG A 72 11.84 -3.96 27.81
CA ARG A 72 11.95 -2.86 26.83
C ARG A 72 11.09 -3.18 25.61
N THR A 73 10.38 -2.17 25.13
CA THR A 73 9.68 -2.27 23.83
C THR A 73 10.68 -2.06 22.70
N VAL A 74 10.82 -3.08 21.85
CA VAL A 74 11.63 -3.02 20.64
C VAL A 74 10.72 -3.00 19.44
N ALA A 75 10.89 -2.02 18.56
CA ALA A 75 10.22 -1.98 17.26
C ALA A 75 11.13 -2.57 16.18
N ARG A 76 10.56 -3.43 15.33
CA ARG A 76 11.24 -4.01 14.17
C ARG A 76 10.43 -3.73 12.93
N ALA A 77 11.11 -3.33 11.85
CA ALA A 77 10.53 -3.21 10.51
C ALA A 77 10.90 -4.49 9.72
N VAL A 78 9.89 -5.13 9.15
CA VAL A 78 10.03 -6.40 8.41
C VAL A 78 9.34 -6.25 7.06
N VAL A 79 10.05 -6.55 5.98
CA VAL A 79 9.45 -6.68 4.65
C VAL A 79 8.64 -7.97 4.60
N VAL A 80 7.41 -7.89 4.11
CA VAL A 80 6.52 -9.04 3.95
C VAL A 80 6.19 -9.24 2.47
N GLU A 81 6.24 -10.49 2.03
CA GLU A 81 6.01 -10.90 0.64
C GLU A 81 5.18 -12.20 0.61
N GLY A 82 4.61 -12.52 -0.54
CA GLY A 82 3.87 -13.77 -0.76
C GLY A 82 2.79 -14.01 0.30
N GLU A 83 2.79 -15.19 0.90
CA GLU A 83 1.81 -15.60 1.91
C GLU A 83 1.86 -14.75 3.19
N ASP A 84 3.03 -14.28 3.59
CA ASP A 84 3.18 -13.38 4.75
C ASP A 84 2.49 -12.04 4.49
N ARG A 85 2.52 -11.54 3.25
CA ARG A 85 1.82 -10.33 2.86
C ARG A 85 0.30 -10.54 2.85
N VAL A 86 -0.17 -11.65 2.33
CA VAL A 86 -1.61 -12.02 2.40
C VAL A 86 -2.07 -12.08 3.85
N GLY A 87 -1.28 -12.72 4.73
CA GLY A 87 -1.55 -12.80 6.16
C GLY A 87 -1.63 -11.43 6.83
N GLU A 88 -0.70 -10.52 6.53
CA GLU A 88 -0.71 -9.16 7.08
C GLU A 88 -1.92 -8.35 6.60
N LEU A 89 -2.25 -8.39 5.31
CA LEU A 89 -3.44 -7.72 4.78
C LEU A 89 -4.74 -8.30 5.38
N SER A 90 -4.80 -9.61 5.57
CA SER A 90 -5.90 -10.27 6.28
C SER A 90 -6.05 -9.74 7.70
N ARG A 91 -4.94 -9.60 8.44
CA ARG A 91 -4.93 -9.01 9.78
C ARG A 91 -5.41 -7.55 9.78
N MET A 92 -5.00 -6.76 8.80
CA MET A 92 -5.43 -5.37 8.63
C MET A 92 -6.94 -5.26 8.36
N LEU A 93 -7.53 -6.21 7.62
CA LEU A 93 -8.96 -6.28 7.32
C LEU A 93 -9.81 -6.75 8.50
N ALA A 94 -9.35 -7.77 9.20
CA ALA A 94 -10.11 -8.42 10.27
C ALA A 94 -9.91 -7.75 11.65
N GLY A 95 -8.86 -6.93 11.81
CA GLY A 95 -8.44 -6.42 13.10
C GLY A 95 -7.81 -7.53 13.95
N VAL A 96 -8.55 -8.05 14.93
CA VAL A 96 -8.07 -9.14 15.78
C VAL A 96 -8.74 -10.44 15.36
N GLY A 97 -7.94 -11.40 14.88
CA GLY A 97 -8.37 -12.75 14.52
C GLY A 97 -8.15 -13.06 13.05
N GLU A 98 -7.63 -14.25 12.78
CA GLU A 98 -7.55 -14.79 11.42
C GLU A 98 -8.91 -15.34 11.02
N SER A 99 -9.41 -14.96 9.84
CA SER A 99 -10.57 -15.57 9.23
C SER A 99 -10.25 -15.91 7.77
N ASP A 100 -10.74 -17.08 7.32
CA ASP A 100 -10.59 -17.50 5.92
C ASP A 100 -11.20 -16.47 4.96
N HIS A 101 -12.27 -15.81 5.38
CA HIS A 101 -12.92 -14.77 4.59
C HIS A 101 -12.01 -13.54 4.42
N ALA A 102 -11.38 -13.06 5.50
CA ALA A 102 -10.44 -11.94 5.43
C ALA A 102 -9.21 -12.29 4.58
N ARG A 103 -8.75 -13.54 4.65
CA ARG A 103 -7.64 -14.05 3.84
C ARG A 103 -8.01 -14.10 2.35
N GLY A 104 -9.19 -14.55 2.01
CA GLY A 104 -9.72 -14.52 0.64
C GLY A 104 -9.80 -13.08 0.11
N HIS A 105 -10.37 -12.17 0.88
CA HIS A 105 -10.47 -10.75 0.52
C HIS A 105 -9.08 -10.09 0.36
N ALA A 106 -8.11 -10.42 1.22
CA ALA A 106 -6.73 -9.94 1.09
C ALA A 106 -6.09 -10.39 -0.23
N ALA A 107 -6.30 -11.64 -0.62
CA ALA A 107 -5.81 -12.17 -1.89
C ALA A 107 -6.46 -11.48 -3.10
N GLU A 108 -7.76 -11.20 -3.05
CA GLU A 108 -8.49 -10.44 -4.07
C GLU A 108 -7.93 -9.02 -4.21
N LEU A 109 -7.72 -8.29 -3.12
CA LEU A 109 -7.13 -6.95 -3.15
C LEU A 109 -5.75 -6.94 -3.82
N LEU A 110 -4.92 -7.93 -3.55
CA LEU A 110 -3.60 -8.05 -4.18
C LEU A 110 -3.70 -8.35 -5.68
N ALA A 111 -4.63 -9.21 -6.08
CA ALA A 111 -4.87 -9.54 -7.48
C ALA A 111 -5.38 -8.33 -8.28
N ASP A 112 -6.32 -7.58 -7.72
CA ASP A 112 -6.86 -6.34 -8.32
C ASP A 112 -5.77 -5.28 -8.47
N ALA A 113 -4.96 -5.09 -7.44
CA ALA A 113 -3.84 -4.15 -7.47
C ALA A 113 -2.78 -4.55 -8.52
N ALA A 114 -2.51 -5.84 -8.70
CA ALA A 114 -1.61 -6.35 -9.73
C ALA A 114 -2.14 -6.08 -11.15
N ALA A 115 -3.44 -6.26 -11.40
CA ALA A 115 -4.08 -5.95 -12.66
C ALA A 115 -3.95 -4.47 -13.02
N VAL A 116 -4.21 -3.58 -12.06
CA VAL A 116 -4.07 -2.12 -12.25
C VAL A 116 -2.64 -1.74 -12.63
N ARG A 117 -1.63 -2.35 -11.99
CA ARG A 117 -0.21 -2.10 -12.32
C ARG A 117 0.14 -2.53 -13.75
N THR A 118 -0.36 -3.68 -14.18
CA THR A 118 -0.14 -4.20 -15.52
C THR A 118 -0.74 -3.27 -16.59
N ASP A 119 -1.95 -2.80 -16.39
CA ASP A 119 -2.64 -1.89 -17.30
C ASP A 119 -1.92 -0.52 -17.38
N ALA A 120 -1.47 0.00 -16.24
CA ALA A 120 -0.71 1.25 -16.18
C ALA A 120 0.64 1.14 -16.89
N ALA A 121 1.32 0.01 -16.78
CA ALA A 121 2.57 -0.26 -17.49
C ALA A 121 2.36 -0.36 -19.01
N ALA A 122 1.31 -1.06 -19.45
CA ALA A 122 0.94 -1.18 -20.87
C ALA A 122 0.54 0.19 -21.48
N GLY A 123 -0.18 1.01 -20.72
CA GLY A 123 -0.55 2.37 -21.13
C GLY A 123 0.68 3.27 -21.35
N ARG A 124 1.66 3.21 -20.44
CA ARG A 124 2.93 3.97 -20.57
C ARG A 124 3.76 3.49 -21.78
N ALA A 125 3.83 2.20 -22.03
CA ALA A 125 4.54 1.65 -23.18
C ALA A 125 3.94 2.12 -24.51
N ARG A 126 2.61 2.22 -24.62
CA ARG A 126 1.91 2.73 -25.79
C ARG A 126 2.10 4.24 -25.99
N ALA A 127 2.16 5.02 -24.91
CA ALA A 127 2.37 6.47 -24.97
C ALA A 127 3.81 6.86 -25.34
N ALA A 128 4.78 5.96 -25.15
CA ALA A 128 6.19 6.15 -25.47
C ALA A 128 6.57 5.71 -26.91
N SER A 129 5.64 5.08 -27.62
CA SER A 129 5.80 4.64 -29.01
C SER A 129 5.22 5.65 -29.99
#